data_0675db3a4b2e894ee4bb679368f9d60f
#
_entry.id   0675db3a4b2e894ee4bb679368f9d60f
#
_cell.length_a   1.000
_cell.length_b   1.000
_cell.length_c   1.000
_cell.angle_alpha   90.00
_cell.angle_beta   90.00
_cell.angle_gamma   90.00
#
_symmetry.space_group_name_H-M   'P 1'
#
loop_
_entity.id
_entity.type
_entity.pdbx_description
1 polymer ?
#
loop_
_entity_poly.entity_id
_entity_poly.type
_entity_poly.pdbx_seq_one_letter_code
_entity_poly.pdbx_strand_id
1 'polypeptide(L)'
;MNQIPANNEIEQYKYFVESCALIQLDNMGVLSAKGADVLDLIDRLSTNDINNLEDNSWIDTVLTTNKGRIVAQIRLLKFSNKLLILSEKNILSEIIEWIDFYTFSEEVEFENISENISVFALIGPKAETVAKKITNLSNTTSDIGTSISTSFDEKDMILNFDQIADIPRIDLVLDKDLNEQFISRLKKQDIYQLTPETYNVFRIENRLPVHGSELNDKYNPLEANLLSNISFNKGCYVGQEVVARLNAYDKVRMQLVFLYIDKNCNPEKDMIITSDSNQIGALTSFEFSFVVDKWVALAYIKKSYCINENEFFVEDEKGKFKCEIGNFGLTD
;
A
#
# COMPACT_ATOMS: atom_id res chain seq x y z
N MET A 1 -2.05 2.59 34.59
CA MET A 1 -1.75 2.41 33.16
C MET A 1 -2.97 2.89 32.41
N ASN A 2 -2.89 4.02 31.76
CA ASN A 2 -4.01 4.63 31.07
C ASN A 2 -4.27 3.84 29.78
N GLN A 3 -5.39 3.15 29.71
CA GLN A 3 -5.92 2.65 28.44
C GLN A 3 -6.16 3.90 27.59
N ILE A 4 -5.57 3.95 26.40
CA ILE A 4 -5.91 4.98 25.42
C ILE A 4 -7.38 4.75 25.09
N PRO A 5 -8.28 5.71 25.35
CA PRO A 5 -9.68 5.54 25.01
C PRO A 5 -9.81 5.29 23.50
N ALA A 6 -10.65 4.34 23.09
CA ALA A 6 -10.90 4.03 21.68
C ALA A 6 -11.38 5.23 20.86
N ASN A 7 -11.77 6.32 21.51
CA ASN A 7 -12.31 7.54 20.93
C ASN A 7 -11.33 8.73 20.91
N ASN A 8 -10.04 8.53 21.19
CA ASN A 8 -9.04 9.61 21.13
C ASN A 8 -8.03 9.33 20.01
N GLU A 9 -8.39 9.66 18.79
CA GLU A 9 -7.57 9.45 17.60
C GLU A 9 -6.23 10.18 17.67
N ILE A 10 -6.17 11.35 18.32
CA ILE A 10 -4.93 12.10 18.53
C ILE A 10 -3.96 11.29 19.43
N GLU A 11 -4.46 10.72 20.52
CA GLU A 11 -3.61 9.89 21.41
C GLU A 11 -3.21 8.59 20.72
N GLN A 12 -4.11 7.95 19.95
CA GLN A 12 -3.77 6.77 19.14
C GLN A 12 -2.66 7.09 18.16
N TYR A 13 -2.78 8.21 17.43
CA TYR A 13 -1.77 8.63 16.44
C TYR A 13 -0.42 8.93 17.08
N LYS A 14 -0.40 9.69 18.18
CA LYS A 14 0.83 9.98 18.95
C LYS A 14 1.49 8.71 19.48
N TYR A 15 0.70 7.83 20.07
CA TYR A 15 1.20 6.55 20.58
C TYR A 15 1.81 5.69 19.47
N PHE A 16 1.17 5.62 18.33
CA PHE A 16 1.63 4.89 17.16
C PHE A 16 2.98 5.43 16.65
N VAL A 17 3.14 6.75 16.53
CA VAL A 17 4.38 7.40 16.07
C VAL A 17 5.55 7.17 17.05
N GLU A 18 5.29 7.10 18.36
CA GLU A 18 6.32 6.92 19.41
C GLU A 18 6.59 5.44 19.75
N SER A 19 5.68 4.55 19.43
CA SER A 19 5.73 3.14 19.83
C SER A 19 5.45 2.20 18.66
N CYS A 20 4.28 1.56 18.68
CA CYS A 20 3.82 0.64 17.64
C CYS A 20 2.31 0.45 17.77
N ALA A 21 1.63 0.36 16.66
CA ALA A 21 0.22 0.02 16.62
C ALA A 21 -0.04 -1.16 15.69
N LEU A 22 -1.15 -1.87 15.95
CA LEU A 22 -1.68 -2.92 15.10
C LEU A 22 -2.76 -2.35 14.19
N ILE A 23 -2.74 -2.71 12.91
CA ILE A 23 -3.85 -2.53 11.99
C ILE A 23 -4.26 -3.89 11.41
N GLN A 24 -5.55 -4.17 11.37
CA GLN A 24 -6.09 -5.28 10.62
C GLN A 24 -6.41 -4.81 9.21
N LEU A 25 -5.78 -5.41 8.21
CA LEU A 25 -5.93 -5.05 6.81
C LEU A 25 -7.05 -5.89 6.18
N ASP A 26 -8.31 -5.62 6.58
CA ASP A 26 -9.49 -6.39 6.17
C ASP A 26 -9.75 -6.40 4.66
N ASN A 27 -9.29 -5.37 3.97
CA ASN A 27 -9.35 -5.25 2.52
C ASN A 27 -8.25 -6.02 1.78
N MET A 28 -7.23 -6.52 2.48
CA MET A 28 -6.17 -7.32 1.86
C MET A 28 -6.59 -8.77 1.70
N GLY A 29 -6.28 -9.33 0.55
CA GLY A 29 -6.48 -10.72 0.23
C GLY A 29 -5.20 -11.41 -0.18
N VAL A 30 -5.24 -12.74 -0.23
CA VAL A 30 -4.09 -13.59 -0.48
C VAL A 30 -4.45 -14.66 -1.51
N LEU A 31 -3.65 -14.72 -2.60
CA LEU A 31 -3.64 -15.85 -3.51
C LEU A 31 -2.44 -16.75 -3.18
N SER A 32 -2.66 -18.05 -3.18
CA SER A 32 -1.60 -19.05 -3.24
C SER A 32 -1.34 -19.36 -4.71
N ALA A 33 -0.07 -19.32 -5.13
CA ALA A 33 0.31 -19.64 -6.50
C ALA A 33 1.24 -20.85 -6.53
N LYS A 34 1.01 -21.78 -7.46
CA LYS A 34 1.74 -23.02 -7.65
C LYS A 34 1.99 -23.25 -9.14
N GLY A 35 3.05 -24.01 -9.46
CA GLY A 35 3.43 -24.37 -10.82
C GLY A 35 4.85 -23.93 -11.16
N ALA A 36 5.45 -24.62 -12.12
CA ALA A 36 6.83 -24.38 -12.51
C ALA A 36 7.04 -23.01 -13.19
N ASP A 37 5.99 -22.51 -13.85
CA ASP A 37 6.09 -21.33 -14.71
C ASP A 37 5.56 -20.04 -14.05
N VAL A 38 5.13 -20.09 -12.77
CA VAL A 38 4.46 -18.95 -12.10
C VAL A 38 5.34 -17.70 -12.08
N LEU A 39 6.62 -17.84 -11.71
CA LEU A 39 7.52 -16.67 -11.62
C LEU A 39 7.77 -16.04 -12.99
N ASP A 40 8.05 -16.87 -14.01
CA ASP A 40 8.26 -16.40 -15.37
C ASP A 40 7.01 -15.73 -15.94
N LEU A 41 5.84 -16.31 -15.73
CA LEU A 41 4.57 -15.75 -16.18
C LEU A 41 4.33 -14.37 -15.53
N ILE A 42 4.41 -14.27 -14.19
CA ILE A 42 4.20 -13.00 -13.49
C ILE A 42 5.28 -11.98 -13.87
N ASP A 43 6.53 -12.41 -14.08
CA ASP A 43 7.59 -11.53 -14.55
C ASP A 43 7.24 -10.88 -15.89
N ARG A 44 6.77 -11.66 -16.86
CA ARG A 44 6.33 -11.16 -18.19
C ARG A 44 5.09 -10.25 -18.12
N LEU A 45 4.29 -10.36 -17.08
CA LEU A 45 3.04 -9.62 -16.91
C LEU A 45 3.17 -8.38 -16.03
N SER A 46 4.28 -8.19 -15.32
CA SER A 46 4.42 -7.16 -14.31
C SER A 46 5.69 -6.33 -14.45
N THR A 47 5.73 -5.19 -13.82
CA THR A 47 6.75 -4.15 -14.03
C THR A 47 8.08 -4.41 -13.34
N ASN A 48 8.12 -5.21 -12.25
CA ASN A 48 9.34 -5.44 -11.49
C ASN A 48 10.01 -6.77 -11.85
N ASP A 49 11.25 -6.97 -11.45
CA ASP A 49 12.07 -8.14 -11.75
C ASP A 49 11.74 -9.28 -10.76
N ILE A 50 10.84 -10.17 -11.18
CA ILE A 50 10.34 -11.28 -10.36
C ILE A 50 11.23 -12.52 -10.47
N ASN A 51 11.88 -12.72 -11.62
CA ASN A 51 12.72 -13.90 -11.84
C ASN A 51 13.93 -13.95 -10.91
N ASN A 52 14.41 -12.77 -10.46
CA ASN A 52 15.53 -12.66 -9.52
C ASN A 52 15.08 -12.60 -8.04
N LEU A 53 13.79 -12.78 -7.74
CA LEU A 53 13.30 -12.79 -6.36
C LEU A 53 13.87 -14.01 -5.62
N GLU A 54 14.56 -13.76 -4.50
CA GLU A 54 15.16 -14.81 -3.66
C GLU A 54 14.12 -15.49 -2.76
N ASP A 55 14.42 -16.69 -2.29
CA ASP A 55 13.60 -17.37 -1.28
C ASP A 55 13.62 -16.57 0.04
N ASN A 56 12.51 -16.60 0.76
CA ASN A 56 12.30 -15.82 1.99
C ASN A 56 12.42 -14.31 1.79
N SER A 57 11.98 -13.84 0.63
CA SER A 57 11.90 -12.43 0.30
C SER A 57 10.55 -12.04 -0.30
N TRP A 58 10.34 -10.74 -0.44
CA TRP A 58 9.15 -10.20 -1.10
C TRP A 58 9.50 -9.06 -2.05
N ILE A 59 8.62 -8.82 -2.98
CA ILE A 59 8.72 -7.72 -3.93
C ILE A 59 7.34 -7.17 -4.30
N ASP A 60 7.24 -5.86 -4.40
CA ASP A 60 6.06 -5.20 -4.97
C ASP A 60 6.24 -5.01 -6.48
N THR A 61 5.18 -5.24 -7.23
CA THR A 61 5.14 -5.04 -8.68
C THR A 61 3.75 -4.59 -9.12
N VAL A 62 3.65 -4.12 -10.36
CA VAL A 62 2.38 -3.64 -10.93
C VAL A 62 2.06 -4.44 -12.19
N LEU A 63 0.89 -5.04 -12.21
CA LEU A 63 0.29 -5.58 -13.43
C LEU A 63 -0.21 -4.42 -14.28
N THR A 64 0.16 -4.39 -15.55
CA THR A 64 -0.21 -3.28 -16.46
C THR A 64 -0.83 -3.78 -17.75
N THR A 65 -1.75 -2.99 -18.29
CA THR A 65 -2.27 -3.23 -19.65
C THR A 65 -1.19 -2.95 -20.70
N ASN A 66 -1.41 -3.38 -21.94
CA ASN A 66 -0.54 -3.06 -23.08
C ASN A 66 -0.37 -1.54 -23.34
N LYS A 67 -1.25 -0.71 -22.76
CA LYS A 67 -1.14 0.76 -22.77
C LYS A 67 -0.38 1.31 -21.56
N GLY A 68 0.23 0.47 -20.74
CA GLY A 68 0.94 0.84 -19.53
C GLY A 68 0.05 1.41 -18.42
N ARG A 69 -1.26 1.06 -18.41
CA ARG A 69 -2.21 1.46 -17.38
C ARG A 69 -2.22 0.44 -16.26
N ILE A 70 -2.43 0.89 -15.02
CA ILE A 70 -2.47 0.03 -13.85
C ILE A 70 -3.68 -0.90 -13.94
N VAL A 71 -3.43 -2.20 -13.80
CA VAL A 71 -4.45 -3.23 -13.54
C VAL A 71 -4.51 -3.46 -12.03
N ALA A 72 -3.38 -3.81 -11.43
CA ALA A 72 -3.26 -4.03 -9.99
C ALA A 72 -1.84 -3.81 -9.51
N GLN A 73 -1.68 -3.36 -8.28
CA GLN A 73 -0.44 -3.52 -7.52
C GLN A 73 -0.54 -4.83 -6.73
N ILE A 74 0.52 -5.64 -6.80
CA ILE A 74 0.60 -6.91 -6.09
C ILE A 74 1.92 -7.01 -5.35
N ARG A 75 1.91 -7.69 -4.20
CA ARG A 75 3.12 -8.08 -3.45
C ARG A 75 3.30 -9.59 -3.54
N LEU A 76 4.46 -10.01 -4.00
CA LEU A 76 4.83 -11.43 -4.04
C LEU A 76 5.72 -11.77 -2.83
N LEU A 77 5.37 -12.83 -2.13
CA LEU A 77 6.16 -13.43 -1.06
C LEU A 77 6.62 -14.80 -1.50
N LYS A 78 7.92 -15.00 -1.67
CA LYS A 78 8.51 -16.24 -2.15
C LYS A 78 9.14 -17.03 -1.02
N PHE A 79 8.79 -18.31 -0.96
CA PHE A 79 9.40 -19.34 -0.12
C PHE A 79 9.76 -20.53 -1.00
N SER A 80 10.65 -21.41 -0.53
CA SER A 80 11.15 -22.57 -1.33
C SER A 80 10.04 -23.46 -1.90
N ASN A 81 8.89 -23.53 -1.25
CA ASN A 81 7.77 -24.42 -1.62
C ASN A 81 6.42 -23.68 -1.76
N LYS A 82 6.43 -22.35 -1.67
CA LYS A 82 5.20 -21.54 -1.56
C LYS A 82 5.42 -20.15 -2.15
N LEU A 83 4.54 -19.74 -3.01
CA LEU A 83 4.44 -18.36 -3.47
C LEU A 83 3.07 -17.80 -3.07
N LEU A 84 3.07 -16.64 -2.40
CA LEU A 84 1.85 -15.93 -2.08
C LEU A 84 1.82 -14.59 -2.81
N ILE A 85 0.62 -14.20 -3.23
CA ILE A 85 0.36 -12.90 -3.84
C ILE A 85 -0.64 -12.17 -2.96
N LEU A 86 -0.24 -11.01 -2.45
CA LEU A 86 -1.10 -10.12 -1.68
C LEU A 86 -1.57 -8.97 -2.56
N SER A 87 -2.85 -8.70 -2.53
CA SER A 87 -3.47 -7.51 -3.15
C SER A 87 -4.80 -7.23 -2.45
N GLU A 88 -5.53 -6.21 -2.90
CA GLU A 88 -6.84 -5.94 -2.33
C GLU A 88 -7.86 -7.04 -2.72
N LYS A 89 -8.71 -7.45 -1.76
CA LYS A 89 -9.66 -8.56 -1.95
C LYS A 89 -10.61 -8.38 -3.12
N ASN A 90 -11.06 -7.15 -3.31
CA ASN A 90 -12.07 -6.81 -4.32
C ASN A 90 -11.59 -6.99 -5.77
N ILE A 91 -10.27 -7.08 -6.00
CA ILE A 91 -9.71 -7.24 -7.34
C ILE A 91 -9.04 -8.59 -7.58
N LEU A 92 -9.00 -9.50 -6.59
CA LEU A 92 -8.31 -10.79 -6.75
C LEU A 92 -8.88 -11.62 -7.90
N SER A 93 -10.19 -11.60 -8.10
CA SER A 93 -10.82 -12.30 -9.24
C SER A 93 -10.39 -11.70 -10.58
N GLU A 94 -10.34 -10.37 -10.67
CA GLU A 94 -9.86 -9.67 -11.86
C GLU A 94 -8.38 -9.97 -12.14
N ILE A 95 -7.55 -10.06 -11.08
CA ILE A 95 -6.14 -10.44 -11.21
C ILE A 95 -6.01 -11.85 -11.80
N ILE A 96 -6.78 -12.82 -11.29
CA ILE A 96 -6.76 -14.20 -11.80
C ILE A 96 -7.20 -14.21 -13.26
N GLU A 97 -8.35 -13.61 -13.58
CA GLU A 97 -8.87 -13.54 -14.96
C GLU A 97 -7.87 -12.87 -15.91
N TRP A 98 -7.19 -11.83 -15.43
CA TRP A 98 -6.19 -11.13 -16.24
C TRP A 98 -4.94 -11.98 -16.48
N ILE A 99 -4.45 -12.73 -15.48
CA ILE A 99 -3.34 -13.67 -15.65
C ILE A 99 -3.75 -14.81 -16.58
N ASP A 100 -4.94 -15.39 -16.40
CA ASP A 100 -5.46 -16.48 -17.23
C ASP A 100 -5.56 -16.09 -18.71
N PHE A 101 -5.90 -14.83 -18.99
CA PHE A 101 -5.93 -14.31 -20.36
C PHE A 101 -4.58 -14.41 -21.08
N TYR A 102 -3.46 -14.36 -20.35
CA TYR A 102 -2.10 -14.48 -20.88
C TYR A 102 -1.49 -15.88 -20.66
N THR A 103 -2.23 -16.81 -20.09
CA THR A 103 -1.79 -18.19 -19.83
C THR A 103 -2.25 -19.08 -20.99
N PHE A 104 -1.31 -19.81 -21.60
CA PHE A 104 -1.61 -20.70 -22.74
C PHE A 104 -1.21 -22.14 -22.46
N SER A 105 0.03 -22.39 -22.08
CA SER A 105 0.59 -23.71 -21.84
C SER A 105 1.42 -23.79 -20.56
N GLU A 106 1.47 -22.68 -19.84
CA GLU A 106 2.22 -22.56 -18.58
C GLU A 106 1.58 -23.44 -17.51
N GLU A 107 2.42 -24.09 -16.74
CA GLU A 107 2.03 -24.87 -15.55
C GLU A 107 1.86 -23.91 -14.38
N VAL A 108 0.65 -23.36 -14.20
CA VAL A 108 0.29 -22.40 -13.15
C VAL A 108 -1.08 -22.69 -12.57
N GLU A 109 -1.21 -22.51 -11.26
CA GLU A 109 -2.47 -22.62 -10.52
C GLU A 109 -2.54 -21.50 -9.48
N PHE A 110 -3.66 -20.78 -9.42
CA PHE A 110 -3.93 -19.72 -8.46
C PHE A 110 -5.16 -20.06 -7.63
N GLU A 111 -5.01 -20.03 -6.31
CA GLU A 111 -6.08 -20.30 -5.34
C GLU A 111 -6.28 -19.08 -4.44
N ASN A 112 -7.51 -18.57 -4.38
CA ASN A 112 -7.86 -17.52 -3.42
C ASN A 112 -8.08 -18.13 -2.03
N ILE A 113 -7.13 -17.87 -1.12
CA ILE A 113 -7.15 -18.39 0.26
C ILE A 113 -7.57 -17.34 1.29
N SER A 114 -8.05 -16.17 0.86
CA SER A 114 -8.38 -15.00 1.70
C SER A 114 -9.43 -15.27 2.78
N GLU A 115 -10.30 -16.26 2.58
CA GLU A 115 -11.34 -16.61 3.57
C GLU A 115 -10.76 -17.25 4.83
N ASN A 116 -9.61 -17.91 4.71
CA ASN A 116 -8.94 -18.63 5.79
C ASN A 116 -7.78 -17.85 6.41
N ILE A 117 -7.39 -16.73 5.82
CA ILE A 117 -6.20 -15.96 6.17
C ILE A 117 -6.59 -14.55 6.60
N SER A 118 -5.89 -14.03 7.60
CA SER A 118 -5.93 -12.62 7.96
C SER A 118 -4.58 -11.97 7.75
N VAL A 119 -4.62 -10.71 7.32
CA VAL A 119 -3.44 -9.88 7.18
C VAL A 119 -3.51 -8.75 8.18
N PHE A 120 -2.45 -8.61 8.98
CA PHE A 120 -2.26 -7.50 9.90
C PHE A 120 -0.99 -6.74 9.54
N ALA A 121 -0.86 -5.52 10.01
CA ALA A 121 0.39 -4.79 10.03
C ALA A 121 0.69 -4.27 11.43
N LEU A 122 1.92 -4.46 11.90
CA LEU A 122 2.50 -3.73 13.02
C LEU A 122 3.28 -2.55 12.42
N ILE A 123 2.96 -1.33 12.83
CA ILE A 123 3.57 -0.12 12.28
C ILE A 123 4.07 0.74 13.42
N GLY A 124 5.29 1.24 13.31
CA GLY A 124 5.91 2.14 14.29
C GLY A 124 7.32 1.74 14.70
N PRO A 125 8.05 2.60 15.44
CA PRO A 125 9.46 2.38 15.79
C PRO A 125 9.74 1.06 16.52
N LYS A 126 8.75 0.51 17.24
CA LYS A 126 8.88 -0.74 18.00
C LYS A 126 8.29 -1.96 17.29
N ALA A 127 7.80 -1.82 16.04
CA ALA A 127 7.12 -2.90 15.32
C ALA A 127 7.96 -4.18 15.24
N GLU A 128 9.22 -4.06 14.87
CA GLU A 128 10.16 -5.19 14.80
C GLU A 128 10.37 -5.88 16.15
N THR A 129 10.60 -5.08 17.20
CA THR A 129 10.79 -5.62 18.55
C THR A 129 9.57 -6.39 19.03
N VAL A 130 8.37 -5.85 18.75
CA VAL A 130 7.09 -6.48 19.09
C VAL A 130 6.91 -7.77 18.31
N ALA A 131 7.11 -7.75 16.98
CA ALA A 131 6.97 -8.92 16.12
C ALA A 131 7.92 -10.06 16.56
N LYS A 132 9.19 -9.76 16.79
CA LYS A 132 10.17 -10.74 17.26
C LYS A 132 9.79 -11.34 18.62
N LYS A 133 9.25 -10.53 19.52
CA LYS A 133 8.84 -11.00 20.84
C LYS A 133 7.65 -11.95 20.82
N ILE A 134 6.64 -11.66 19.98
CA ILE A 134 5.43 -12.51 19.89
C ILE A 134 5.68 -13.83 19.16
N THR A 135 6.72 -13.88 18.32
CA THR A 135 7.10 -15.08 17.53
C THR A 135 8.31 -15.82 18.07
N ASN A 136 8.89 -15.34 19.19
CA ASN A 136 10.12 -15.88 19.79
C ASN A 136 11.34 -15.89 18.83
N LEU A 137 11.35 -15.01 17.84
CA LEU A 137 12.44 -14.87 16.85
C LEU A 137 13.51 -13.90 17.40
N SER A 138 14.43 -14.39 18.25
CA SER A 138 15.42 -13.53 18.90
C SER A 138 16.67 -13.21 18.08
N ASN A 139 17.02 -14.00 17.07
CA ASN A 139 18.30 -13.94 16.34
C ASN A 139 18.18 -13.91 14.82
N THR A 140 17.04 -13.51 14.27
CA THR A 140 16.80 -13.52 12.82
C THR A 140 17.08 -12.15 12.24
N THR A 141 17.73 -12.06 11.08
CA THR A 141 17.84 -10.81 10.30
C THR A 141 16.45 -10.35 9.91
N SER A 142 16.22 -9.06 10.02
CA SER A 142 14.95 -8.38 9.75
C SER A 142 15.15 -7.28 8.71
N ASP A 143 15.98 -7.55 7.73
CA ASP A 143 16.24 -6.58 6.66
C ASP A 143 14.95 -6.35 5.85
N ILE A 144 14.77 -5.12 5.41
CA ILE A 144 13.65 -4.75 4.54
C ILE A 144 13.70 -5.62 3.27
N GLY A 145 12.55 -6.12 2.84
CA GLY A 145 12.46 -7.04 1.70
C GLY A 145 12.52 -8.52 2.10
N THR A 146 12.75 -8.84 3.39
CA THR A 146 12.74 -10.22 3.86
C THR A 146 11.37 -10.69 4.31
N SER A 147 11.11 -12.00 4.16
CA SER A 147 9.93 -12.68 4.66
C SER A 147 10.35 -13.88 5.51
N ILE A 148 9.75 -14.05 6.67
CA ILE A 148 10.06 -15.16 7.57
C ILE A 148 8.81 -16.00 7.78
N SER A 149 8.91 -17.30 7.47
CA SER A 149 7.90 -18.28 7.88
C SER A 149 8.22 -18.74 9.30
N THR A 150 7.24 -18.64 10.17
CA THR A 150 7.33 -19.00 11.60
C THR A 150 6.01 -19.59 12.06
N SER A 151 5.80 -19.71 13.36
CA SER A 151 4.53 -20.15 13.92
C SER A 151 4.04 -19.25 15.06
N PHE A 152 2.73 -19.22 15.20
CA PHE A 152 2.04 -18.62 16.32
C PHE A 152 1.01 -19.65 16.83
N ASP A 153 1.15 -20.08 18.11
CA ASP A 153 0.32 -21.12 18.71
C ASP A 153 0.20 -22.39 17.82
N GLU A 154 1.35 -22.87 17.34
CA GLU A 154 1.53 -24.09 16.51
C GLU A 154 0.98 -24.01 15.07
N LYS A 155 0.40 -22.89 14.65
CA LYS A 155 -0.04 -22.63 13.28
C LYS A 155 0.93 -21.72 12.55
N ASP A 156 0.99 -21.87 11.22
CA ASP A 156 1.85 -21.08 10.36
C ASP A 156 1.54 -19.59 10.45
N MET A 157 2.58 -18.78 10.53
CA MET A 157 2.55 -17.33 10.44
C MET A 157 3.70 -16.86 9.55
N ILE A 158 3.45 -15.84 8.75
CA ILE A 158 4.46 -15.16 7.96
C ILE A 158 4.64 -13.74 8.47
N LEU A 159 5.88 -13.31 8.58
CA LEU A 159 6.32 -11.96 8.88
C LEU A 159 7.01 -11.39 7.65
N ASN A 160 6.56 -10.23 7.21
CA ASN A 160 7.13 -9.47 6.11
C ASN A 160 7.73 -8.19 6.65
N PHE A 161 9.03 -8.01 6.54
CA PHE A 161 9.75 -6.83 7.03
C PHE A 161 9.80 -5.75 5.95
N ASP A 162 9.17 -4.62 6.25
CA ASP A 162 8.98 -3.47 5.36
C ASP A 162 9.18 -2.17 6.12
N GLN A 163 9.15 -1.05 5.41
CA GLN A 163 9.08 0.29 5.98
C GLN A 163 8.20 1.21 5.13
N ILE A 164 7.58 2.18 5.76
CA ILE A 164 6.86 3.27 5.09
C ILE A 164 7.63 4.54 5.41
N ALA A 165 8.25 5.17 4.41
CA ALA A 165 9.30 6.16 4.63
C ALA A 165 10.37 5.56 5.58
N ASP A 166 10.58 6.16 6.76
CA ASP A 166 11.54 5.66 7.76
C ASP A 166 10.84 4.90 8.92
N ILE A 167 9.55 4.60 8.79
CA ILE A 167 8.77 3.95 9.84
C ILE A 167 8.75 2.44 9.60
N PRO A 168 9.26 1.61 10.53
CA PRO A 168 9.19 0.16 10.42
C PRO A 168 7.74 -0.32 10.29
N ARG A 169 7.53 -1.24 9.37
CA ARG A 169 6.27 -1.95 9.15
C ARG A 169 6.54 -3.45 9.06
N ILE A 170 5.77 -4.24 9.77
CA ILE A 170 5.82 -5.70 9.70
C ILE A 170 4.43 -6.18 9.33
N ASP A 171 4.28 -6.68 8.11
CA ASP A 171 3.04 -7.34 7.73
C ASP A 171 3.04 -8.78 8.26
N LEU A 172 1.90 -9.19 8.79
CA LEU A 172 1.71 -10.51 9.38
C LEU A 172 0.57 -11.21 8.64
N VAL A 173 0.88 -12.39 8.13
CA VAL A 173 -0.10 -13.26 7.44
C VAL A 173 -0.29 -14.50 8.30
N LEU A 174 -1.49 -14.72 8.80
CA LEU A 174 -1.81 -15.82 9.71
C LEU A 174 -3.21 -16.39 9.49
N ASP A 175 -3.43 -17.59 10.02
CA ASP A 175 -4.73 -18.26 10.01
C ASP A 175 -5.77 -17.41 10.75
N LYS A 176 -6.92 -17.20 10.14
CA LYS A 176 -8.01 -16.36 10.65
C LYS A 176 -8.52 -16.79 12.02
N ASP A 177 -8.47 -18.08 12.32
CA ASP A 177 -8.90 -18.62 13.62
C ASP A 177 -8.04 -18.11 14.78
N LEU A 178 -6.85 -17.61 14.50
CA LEU A 178 -5.93 -17.07 15.50
C LEU A 178 -6.14 -15.59 15.84
N ASN A 179 -7.03 -14.89 15.13
CA ASN A 179 -7.21 -13.44 15.23
C ASN A 179 -7.44 -12.97 16.67
N GLU A 180 -8.40 -13.56 17.37
CA GLU A 180 -8.74 -13.14 18.75
C GLU A 180 -7.58 -13.37 19.70
N GLN A 181 -6.91 -14.51 19.59
CA GLN A 181 -5.75 -14.86 20.40
C GLN A 181 -4.58 -13.91 20.14
N PHE A 182 -4.32 -13.62 18.87
CA PHE A 182 -3.26 -12.73 18.42
C PHE A 182 -3.48 -11.32 18.95
N ILE A 183 -4.66 -10.74 18.73
CA ILE A 183 -5.03 -9.41 19.23
C ILE A 183 -4.96 -9.35 20.76
N SER A 184 -5.46 -10.39 21.46
CA SER A 184 -5.38 -10.47 22.93
C SER A 184 -3.94 -10.49 23.44
N ARG A 185 -3.04 -11.20 22.76
CA ARG A 185 -1.61 -11.27 23.13
C ARG A 185 -0.92 -9.93 22.96
N LEU A 186 -1.23 -9.19 21.91
CA LEU A 186 -0.70 -7.84 21.66
C LEU A 186 -1.22 -6.83 22.69
N LYS A 187 -2.51 -6.87 23.02
CA LYS A 187 -3.10 -6.01 24.07
C LYS A 187 -2.41 -6.19 25.43
N LYS A 188 -1.97 -7.39 25.78
CA LYS A 188 -1.20 -7.67 27.00
C LYS A 188 0.22 -7.06 26.98
N GLN A 189 0.67 -6.57 25.82
CA GLN A 189 1.95 -5.87 25.64
C GLN A 189 1.74 -4.38 25.41
N ASP A 190 0.55 -3.86 25.73
CA ASP A 190 0.15 -2.47 25.51
C ASP A 190 0.17 -2.04 24.01
N ILE A 191 0.03 -3.01 23.09
CA ILE A 191 -0.12 -2.72 21.66
C ILE A 191 -1.62 -2.69 21.31
N TYR A 192 -2.06 -1.56 20.79
CA TYR A 192 -3.46 -1.29 20.48
C TYR A 192 -3.70 -1.32 18.98
N GLN A 193 -4.95 -1.63 18.62
CA GLN A 193 -5.39 -1.59 17.23
C GLN A 193 -5.80 -0.16 16.87
N LEU A 194 -5.30 0.35 15.75
CA LEU A 194 -5.75 1.61 15.17
C LEU A 194 -7.18 1.47 14.63
N THR A 195 -7.92 2.55 14.68
CA THR A 195 -9.17 2.64 13.92
C THR A 195 -8.88 2.76 12.43
N PRO A 196 -9.82 2.34 11.56
CA PRO A 196 -9.69 2.51 10.11
C PRO A 196 -9.44 3.97 9.71
N GLU A 197 -10.09 4.93 10.38
CA GLU A 197 -9.96 6.37 10.14
C GLU A 197 -8.54 6.84 10.46
N THR A 198 -8.00 6.49 11.63
CA THR A 198 -6.62 6.83 12.01
C THR A 198 -5.60 6.23 11.03
N TYR A 199 -5.80 4.99 10.59
CA TYR A 199 -4.95 4.38 9.56
C TYR A 199 -5.13 5.08 8.21
N ASN A 200 -6.34 5.51 7.85
CA ASN A 200 -6.58 6.24 6.61
C ASN A 200 -5.86 7.59 6.57
N VAL A 201 -5.85 8.33 7.68
CA VAL A 201 -5.00 9.53 7.83
C VAL A 201 -3.54 9.19 7.56
N PHE A 202 -3.01 8.18 8.26
CA PHE A 202 -1.61 7.77 8.11
C PHE A 202 -1.24 7.37 6.67
N ARG A 203 -2.07 6.55 5.99
CA ARG A 203 -1.77 6.13 4.61
C ARG A 203 -1.81 7.31 3.62
N ILE A 204 -2.73 8.26 3.82
CA ILE A 204 -2.86 9.46 2.99
C ILE A 204 -1.62 10.34 3.16
N GLU A 205 -1.22 10.62 4.40
CA GLU A 205 -0.04 11.42 4.72
C GLU A 205 1.24 10.79 4.15
N ASN A 206 1.32 9.45 4.11
CA ASN A 206 2.44 8.70 3.53
C ASN A 206 2.25 8.32 2.05
N ARG A 207 1.22 8.87 1.38
CA ARG A 207 0.94 8.66 -0.04
C ARG A 207 0.81 7.19 -0.44
N LEU A 208 0.25 6.36 0.44
CA LEU A 208 -0.02 4.96 0.15
C LEU A 208 -1.30 4.85 -0.67
N PRO A 209 -1.20 4.57 -1.97
CA PRO A 209 -2.36 4.48 -2.84
C PRO A 209 -3.13 3.18 -2.59
N VAL A 210 -4.44 3.20 -2.88
CA VAL A 210 -5.31 2.03 -2.81
C VAL A 210 -6.04 1.83 -4.13
N HIS A 211 -6.41 0.58 -4.42
CA HIS A 211 -7.12 0.23 -5.64
C HIS A 211 -8.52 0.84 -5.67
N GLY A 212 -8.98 1.23 -6.86
CA GLY A 212 -10.29 1.87 -7.07
C GLY A 212 -10.33 3.35 -6.71
N SER A 213 -9.33 3.84 -5.96
CA SER A 213 -9.15 5.28 -5.72
C SER A 213 -7.97 5.80 -6.53
N GLU A 214 -6.75 5.53 -6.09
CA GLU A 214 -5.53 5.97 -6.78
C GLU A 214 -5.09 4.98 -7.87
N LEU A 215 -5.21 3.67 -7.59
CA LEU A 215 -4.76 2.63 -8.50
C LEU A 215 -5.94 2.15 -9.36
N ASN A 216 -5.93 2.51 -10.64
CA ASN A 216 -6.93 2.15 -11.62
C ASN A 216 -6.41 2.36 -13.05
N ASP A 217 -7.21 2.03 -14.06
CA ASP A 217 -6.87 2.09 -15.48
C ASP A 217 -6.75 3.51 -16.08
N LYS A 218 -7.06 4.56 -15.31
CA LYS A 218 -6.86 5.96 -15.72
C LYS A 218 -5.39 6.36 -15.68
N TYR A 219 -4.61 5.74 -14.78
CA TYR A 219 -3.24 6.13 -14.48
C TYR A 219 -2.23 5.04 -14.83
N ASN A 220 -0.96 5.43 -14.93
CA ASN A 220 0.16 4.52 -15.07
C ASN A 220 0.99 4.49 -13.77
N PRO A 221 1.86 3.49 -13.56
CA PRO A 221 2.63 3.37 -12.32
C PRO A 221 3.52 4.57 -11.99
N LEU A 222 4.00 5.30 -13.00
CA LEU A 222 4.83 6.51 -12.78
C LEU A 222 3.98 7.68 -12.26
N GLU A 223 2.75 7.83 -12.75
CA GLU A 223 1.80 8.84 -12.26
C GLU A 223 1.39 8.57 -10.81
N ALA A 224 1.33 7.29 -10.42
CA ALA A 224 0.98 6.84 -9.08
C ALA A 224 2.16 6.82 -8.08
N ASN A 225 3.33 7.33 -8.47
CA ASN A 225 4.57 7.31 -7.67
C ASN A 225 5.08 5.89 -7.32
N LEU A 226 4.76 4.88 -8.12
CA LEU A 226 5.19 3.49 -7.93
C LEU A 226 6.52 3.18 -8.63
N LEU A 227 7.48 4.12 -8.63
CA LEU A 227 8.76 3.95 -9.32
C LEU A 227 9.58 2.78 -8.75
N SER A 228 9.51 2.54 -7.44
CA SER A 228 10.18 1.41 -6.76
C SER A 228 9.62 0.05 -7.19
N ASN A 229 8.42 0.01 -7.75
CA ASN A 229 7.76 -1.20 -8.22
C ASN A 229 8.07 -1.50 -9.69
N ILE A 230 9.05 -0.80 -10.30
CA ILE A 230 9.40 -0.92 -11.71
C ILE A 230 10.88 -1.22 -11.86
N SER A 231 11.23 -2.29 -12.54
CA SER A 231 12.58 -2.54 -13.02
C SER A 231 12.73 -2.11 -14.49
N PHE A 232 13.64 -1.21 -14.76
CA PHE A 232 13.96 -0.79 -16.14
C PHE A 232 15.04 -1.65 -16.80
N ASN A 233 15.61 -2.61 -16.06
CA ASN A 233 16.71 -3.47 -16.50
C ASN A 233 16.29 -4.93 -16.72
N LYS A 234 15.02 -5.27 -16.43
CA LYS A 234 14.47 -6.62 -16.65
C LYS A 234 14.12 -6.88 -18.12
N GLY A 235 13.71 -8.13 -18.41
CA GLY A 235 13.14 -8.53 -19.69
C GLY A 235 11.84 -7.82 -20.06
N CYS A 236 11.27 -8.20 -21.21
CA CYS A 236 10.02 -7.60 -21.69
C CYS A 236 8.82 -7.95 -20.80
N TYR A 237 7.95 -6.97 -20.56
CA TYR A 237 6.67 -7.16 -19.89
C TYR A 237 5.55 -6.40 -20.58
N VAL A 238 4.29 -6.75 -20.27
CA VAL A 238 3.11 -6.09 -20.83
C VAL A 238 3.10 -4.61 -20.47
N GLY A 239 3.05 -3.73 -21.50
CA GLY A 239 3.03 -2.26 -21.30
C GLY A 239 4.40 -1.58 -21.19
N GLN A 240 5.50 -2.34 -21.21
CA GLN A 240 6.86 -1.80 -21.00
C GLN A 240 7.23 -0.64 -21.93
N GLU A 241 6.90 -0.73 -23.22
CA GLU A 241 7.26 0.32 -24.18
C GLU A 241 6.70 1.68 -23.78
N VAL A 242 5.43 1.70 -23.31
CA VAL A 242 4.77 2.93 -22.89
C VAL A 242 5.40 3.46 -21.61
N VAL A 243 5.58 2.60 -20.59
CA VAL A 243 6.16 2.98 -19.29
C VAL A 243 7.59 3.49 -19.47
N ALA A 244 8.44 2.75 -20.20
CA ALA A 244 9.83 3.15 -20.45
C ALA A 244 9.92 4.47 -21.22
N ARG A 245 9.06 4.68 -22.23
CA ARG A 245 9.02 5.92 -23.01
C ARG A 245 8.57 7.11 -22.14
N LEU A 246 7.57 6.95 -21.29
CA LEU A 246 7.11 8.01 -20.37
C LEU A 246 8.24 8.44 -19.43
N ASN A 247 8.98 7.46 -18.89
CA ASN A 247 10.12 7.70 -18.01
C ASN A 247 11.27 8.39 -18.74
N ALA A 248 11.73 7.83 -19.88
CA ALA A 248 12.89 8.32 -20.62
C ALA A 248 12.74 9.75 -21.17
N TYR A 249 11.52 10.15 -21.56
CA TYR A 249 11.23 11.47 -22.12
C TYR A 249 10.58 12.42 -21.12
N ASP A 250 10.46 12.06 -19.84
CA ASP A 250 9.77 12.83 -18.80
C ASP A 250 8.36 13.31 -19.25
N LYS A 251 7.59 12.39 -19.86
CA LYS A 251 6.26 12.68 -20.42
C LYS A 251 5.11 12.29 -19.49
N VAL A 252 5.41 12.04 -18.22
CA VAL A 252 4.40 11.85 -17.18
C VAL A 252 3.57 13.12 -17.04
N ARG A 253 2.24 13.00 -17.16
CA ARG A 253 1.35 14.16 -17.21
C ARG A 253 0.71 14.48 -15.88
N MET A 254 0.32 13.46 -15.12
CA MET A 254 -0.29 13.58 -13.82
C MET A 254 0.70 13.09 -12.75
N GLN A 255 0.52 13.56 -11.53
CA GLN A 255 1.29 13.07 -10.39
C GLN A 255 0.38 12.95 -9.19
N LEU A 256 0.44 11.83 -8.50
CA LEU A 256 -0.19 11.63 -7.22
C LEU A 256 0.50 12.51 -6.17
N VAL A 257 -0.26 13.36 -5.51
CA VAL A 257 0.24 14.28 -4.49
C VAL A 257 -0.57 14.15 -3.21
N PHE A 258 0.03 14.56 -2.11
CA PHE A 258 -0.61 14.73 -0.83
C PHE A 258 -0.98 16.20 -0.64
N LEU A 259 -2.21 16.47 -0.15
CA LEU A 259 -2.74 17.82 0.04
C LEU A 259 -3.27 18.01 1.46
N TYR A 260 -3.04 19.21 1.99
CA TYR A 260 -3.84 19.75 3.07
C TYR A 260 -4.98 20.59 2.49
N ILE A 261 -6.19 20.45 3.05
CA ILE A 261 -7.38 21.22 2.68
C ILE A 261 -7.95 21.89 3.93
N ASP A 262 -8.46 23.11 3.79
CA ASP A 262 -9.08 23.85 4.90
C ASP A 262 -10.17 23.01 5.58
N LYS A 263 -10.22 23.02 6.91
CA LYS A 263 -11.14 22.23 7.72
C LYS A 263 -12.63 22.58 7.51
N ASN A 264 -12.94 23.76 7.01
CA ASN A 264 -14.31 24.18 6.73
C ASN A 264 -14.85 23.65 5.40
N CYS A 265 -13.98 23.10 4.54
CA CYS A 265 -14.36 22.39 3.33
C CYS A 265 -15.10 21.10 3.69
N ASN A 266 -15.97 20.64 2.81
CA ASN A 266 -16.56 19.32 2.84
C ASN A 266 -16.05 18.52 1.62
N PRO A 267 -14.87 17.84 1.72
CA PRO A 267 -14.29 17.16 0.58
C PRO A 267 -15.18 16.01 0.10
N GLU A 268 -15.18 15.81 -1.22
CA GLU A 268 -15.84 14.69 -1.87
C GLU A 268 -14.87 14.01 -2.85
N LYS A 269 -15.09 12.71 -3.09
CA LYS A 269 -14.32 11.99 -4.12
C LYS A 269 -14.56 12.62 -5.49
N ASP A 270 -13.50 12.70 -6.30
CA ASP A 270 -13.49 13.32 -7.63
C ASP A 270 -13.73 14.85 -7.61
N MET A 271 -13.73 15.50 -6.44
CA MET A 271 -13.79 16.96 -6.33
C MET A 271 -12.64 17.60 -7.14
N ILE A 272 -12.98 18.57 -7.98
CA ILE A 272 -12.05 19.20 -8.92
C ILE A 272 -11.09 20.15 -8.18
N ILE A 273 -9.81 20.04 -8.52
CA ILE A 273 -8.77 20.96 -8.07
C ILE A 273 -8.51 21.98 -9.17
N THR A 274 -8.49 23.25 -8.79
CA THR A 274 -8.26 24.36 -9.71
C THR A 274 -7.05 25.19 -9.29
N SER A 275 -6.38 25.80 -10.29
CA SER A 275 -5.37 26.85 -10.12
C SER A 275 -5.57 27.87 -11.24
N ASP A 276 -5.58 29.18 -10.92
CA ASP A 276 -5.83 30.25 -11.88
C ASP A 276 -7.06 29.99 -12.78
N SER A 277 -8.14 29.49 -12.19
CA SER A 277 -9.39 29.10 -12.87
C SER A 277 -9.27 27.92 -13.85
N ASN A 278 -8.11 27.27 -13.95
CA ASN A 278 -7.92 26.06 -14.75
C ASN A 278 -8.16 24.82 -13.90
N GLN A 279 -8.85 23.85 -14.44
CA GLN A 279 -8.90 22.51 -13.85
C GLN A 279 -7.54 21.83 -14.02
N ILE A 280 -6.93 21.47 -12.90
CA ILE A 280 -5.59 20.89 -12.86
C ILE A 280 -5.56 19.44 -12.35
N GLY A 281 -6.60 19.01 -11.62
CA GLY A 281 -6.65 17.68 -11.02
C GLY A 281 -7.96 17.38 -10.33
N ALA A 282 -7.96 16.27 -9.57
CA ALA A 282 -9.10 15.86 -8.74
C ALA A 282 -8.64 15.08 -7.50
N LEU A 283 -9.44 15.17 -6.43
CA LEU A 283 -9.27 14.37 -5.21
C LEU A 283 -9.58 12.90 -5.47
N THR A 284 -8.84 12.00 -4.82
CA THR A 284 -9.07 10.54 -4.89
C THR A 284 -9.44 9.96 -3.54
N SER A 285 -8.69 10.30 -2.50
CA SER A 285 -8.95 9.90 -1.11
C SER A 285 -8.81 11.10 -0.20
N PHE A 286 -9.54 11.10 0.91
CA PHE A 286 -9.44 12.15 1.93
C PHE A 286 -9.85 11.60 3.30
N GLU A 287 -9.33 12.21 4.36
CA GLU A 287 -9.68 11.96 5.75
C GLU A 287 -9.42 13.21 6.59
N PHE A 288 -10.11 13.37 7.71
CA PHE A 288 -9.84 14.49 8.61
C PHE A 288 -8.71 14.14 9.58
N SER A 289 -7.61 14.89 9.52
CA SER A 289 -6.51 14.72 10.45
C SER A 289 -6.70 15.61 11.68
N PHE A 290 -7.03 14.98 12.82
CA PHE A 290 -7.14 15.67 14.10
C PHE A 290 -5.79 16.17 14.62
N VAL A 291 -4.68 15.65 14.10
CA VAL A 291 -3.33 16.07 14.50
C VAL A 291 -3.02 17.46 13.97
N VAL A 292 -3.35 17.73 12.72
CA VAL A 292 -3.10 19.02 12.05
C VAL A 292 -4.33 19.92 11.95
N ASP A 293 -5.50 19.46 12.43
CA ASP A 293 -6.80 20.16 12.37
C ASP A 293 -7.17 20.60 10.94
N LYS A 294 -6.91 19.72 9.95
CA LYS A 294 -7.19 19.93 8.52
C LYS A 294 -7.65 18.61 7.87
N TRP A 295 -8.30 18.72 6.73
CA TRP A 295 -8.44 17.58 5.84
C TRP A 295 -7.10 17.25 5.19
N VAL A 296 -6.78 15.97 5.15
CA VAL A 296 -5.67 15.41 4.38
C VAL A 296 -6.23 14.64 3.20
N ALA A 297 -5.61 14.76 2.04
CA ALA A 297 -6.12 14.14 0.83
C ALA A 297 -5.00 13.66 -0.10
N LEU A 298 -5.30 12.61 -0.88
CA LEU A 298 -4.55 12.27 -2.07
C LEU A 298 -5.29 12.79 -3.30
N ALA A 299 -4.52 13.21 -4.29
CA ALA A 299 -5.05 13.75 -5.52
C ALA A 299 -4.10 13.52 -6.69
N TYR A 300 -4.65 13.35 -7.88
CA TYR A 300 -3.86 13.47 -9.11
C TYR A 300 -3.91 14.90 -9.61
N ILE A 301 -2.75 15.51 -9.77
CA ILE A 301 -2.58 16.88 -10.29
C ILE A 301 -1.69 16.83 -11.54
N LYS A 302 -1.92 17.74 -12.50
CA LYS A 302 -1.02 17.92 -13.66
C LYS A 302 0.40 18.24 -13.16
N LYS A 303 1.38 17.43 -13.57
CA LYS A 303 2.78 17.52 -13.11
C LYS A 303 3.37 18.92 -13.27
N SER A 304 2.98 19.66 -14.32
CA SER A 304 3.43 21.03 -14.56
C SER A 304 3.07 22.03 -13.45
N TYR A 305 2.07 21.72 -12.62
CA TYR A 305 1.66 22.56 -11.49
C TYR A 305 2.32 22.15 -10.17
N CYS A 306 2.92 20.95 -10.09
CA CYS A 306 3.57 20.46 -8.86
C CYS A 306 4.92 21.15 -8.58
N ILE A 307 5.51 21.87 -9.54
CA ILE A 307 6.89 22.39 -9.49
C ILE A 307 6.94 23.87 -9.06
N ASN A 308 5.84 24.61 -9.16
CA ASN A 308 5.77 26.06 -8.90
C ASN A 308 4.98 26.34 -7.63
N GLU A 309 5.20 27.52 -7.03
CA GLU A 309 4.39 28.06 -5.93
C GLU A 309 2.98 28.46 -6.44
N ASN A 310 2.23 27.47 -6.93
CA ASN A 310 0.87 27.68 -7.39
C ASN A 310 -0.10 27.60 -6.21
N GLU A 311 -1.14 28.43 -6.23
CA GLU A 311 -2.25 28.28 -5.30
C GLU A 311 -3.27 27.30 -5.87
N PHE A 312 -3.66 26.34 -5.04
CA PHE A 312 -4.65 25.32 -5.40
C PHE A 312 -5.92 25.53 -4.60
N PHE A 313 -7.03 25.23 -5.22
CA PHE A 313 -8.34 25.38 -4.61
C PHE A 313 -9.25 24.20 -4.97
N VAL A 314 -10.09 23.84 -4.01
CA VAL A 314 -11.30 23.03 -4.20
C VAL A 314 -12.52 23.89 -3.91
N GLU A 315 -13.68 23.51 -4.42
CA GLU A 315 -14.94 24.25 -4.23
C GLU A 315 -16.05 23.28 -3.84
N ASP A 316 -16.77 23.62 -2.77
CA ASP A 316 -17.99 22.95 -2.34
C ASP A 316 -19.17 23.93 -2.30
N GLU A 317 -20.32 23.51 -1.77
CA GLU A 317 -21.52 24.35 -1.65
C GLU A 317 -21.32 25.60 -0.78
N LYS A 318 -20.32 25.61 0.11
CA LYS A 318 -20.01 26.72 1.01
C LYS A 318 -19.06 27.74 0.38
N GLY A 319 -18.32 27.36 -0.67
CA GLY A 319 -17.40 28.24 -1.36
C GLY A 319 -16.09 27.59 -1.79
N LYS A 320 -15.08 28.43 -2.03
CA LYS A 320 -13.76 28.06 -2.52
C LYS A 320 -12.76 27.96 -1.36
N PHE A 321 -12.08 26.84 -1.23
CA PHE A 321 -11.15 26.54 -0.16
C PHE A 321 -9.74 26.30 -0.70
N LYS A 322 -8.75 26.86 -0.02
CA LYS A 322 -7.34 26.69 -0.39
C LYS A 322 -6.87 25.26 -0.06
N CYS A 323 -6.06 24.71 -0.99
CA CYS A 323 -5.32 23.48 -0.80
C CYS A 323 -3.83 23.76 -0.86
N GLU A 324 -3.04 23.01 -0.11
CA GLU A 324 -1.58 23.12 -0.10
C GLU A 324 -0.97 21.73 -0.30
N ILE A 325 0.04 21.63 -1.16
CA ILE A 325 0.81 20.38 -1.28
C ILE A 325 1.58 20.21 0.03
N GLY A 326 1.31 19.10 0.70
CA GLY A 326 2.03 18.73 1.91
C GLY A 326 3.41 18.15 1.57
N ASN A 327 4.40 18.49 2.38
CA ASN A 327 5.71 17.86 2.35
C ASN A 327 5.63 16.46 2.93
N PHE A 328 6.56 15.59 2.54
CA PHE A 328 6.63 14.22 2.97
C PHE A 328 7.27 14.12 4.36
N GLY A 329 6.67 13.33 5.27
CA GLY A 329 7.31 12.87 6.50
C GLY A 329 6.61 13.34 7.79
N LEU A 330 6.52 12.42 8.76
CA LEU A 330 6.11 12.68 10.15
C LEU A 330 7.15 13.49 10.96
N THR A 331 8.16 14.06 10.28
CA THR A 331 9.24 14.83 10.91
C THR A 331 9.24 16.25 10.38
N ASP A 332 8.44 17.09 11.00
CA ASP A 332 8.74 18.50 11.26
C ASP A 332 8.40 18.83 12.70
#